data_bdaae7e36301dd3b4e6a246cf5269c62
#
_entry.id   bdaae7e36301dd3b4e6a246cf5269c62
#
_cell.length_a   1.000
_cell.length_b   1.000
_cell.length_c   1.000
_cell.angle_alpha   90.00
_cell.angle_beta   90.00
_cell.angle_gamma   90.00
#
_symmetry.space_group_name_H-M   'P 1'
#
loop_
_entity.id
_entity.type
_entity.pdbx_description
1 polymer ?
#
loop_
_entity_poly.entity_id
_entity_poly.type
_entity_poly.pdbx_seq_one_letter_code
_entity_poly.pdbx_strand_id
1 'polypeptide(L)'
;EKTGEVVVTVRSMNPATTGRHRPPYAQETPLGIFVLQEKKTRMIFLKDGSTATGGFAPYASRFSDGGYIHGVPVNEPRKALIEYSPSLGTTPRSHMCVRNATSHSKFIFDWAPVNETIIFVLE
;
A
#
# COMPACT_ATOMS: atom_id res chain seq x y z
N GLU A 1 17.27 3.20 -8.89
CA GLU A 1 17.86 3.93 -9.98
C GLU A 1 16.82 4.66 -10.81
N LYS A 2 17.16 5.83 -11.32
CA LYS A 2 16.18 6.72 -11.95
C LYS A 2 16.54 7.02 -13.41
N THR A 3 16.71 5.98 -14.19
CA THR A 3 17.09 6.10 -15.59
C THR A 3 15.91 5.90 -16.56
N GLY A 4 14.70 5.73 -16.02
CA GLY A 4 13.52 5.39 -16.82
C GLY A 4 13.29 3.90 -16.95
N GLU A 5 14.16 3.09 -16.34
CA GLU A 5 14.01 1.64 -16.31
C GLU A 5 13.24 1.18 -15.07
N VAL A 6 12.69 -0.01 -15.12
CA VAL A 6 12.06 -0.63 -13.95
C VAL A 6 13.15 -1.13 -13.02
N VAL A 7 13.18 -0.61 -11.81
CA VAL A 7 14.18 -0.99 -10.80
C VAL A 7 13.58 -1.71 -9.61
N VAL A 8 12.28 -1.60 -9.42
CA VAL A 8 11.59 -2.30 -8.32
C VAL A 8 10.38 -3.03 -8.87
N THR A 9 10.32 -4.32 -8.63
CA THR A 9 9.18 -5.14 -8.96
C THR A 9 8.59 -5.68 -7.66
N VAL A 10 7.65 -4.94 -7.10
CA VAL A 10 7.05 -5.26 -5.80
C VAL A 10 6.42 -6.64 -5.80
N ARG A 11 5.69 -6.96 -6.85
CA ARG A 11 4.92 -8.19 -6.91
C ARG A 11 5.77 -9.46 -6.89
N SER A 12 6.90 -9.46 -7.57
CA SER A 12 7.72 -10.67 -7.70
C SER A 12 8.80 -10.79 -6.64
N MET A 13 9.22 -9.68 -6.08
CA MET A 13 10.36 -9.67 -5.16
C MET A 13 9.93 -9.72 -3.71
N ASN A 14 8.77 -9.23 -3.41
CA ASN A 14 8.31 -9.11 -2.04
C ASN A 14 6.88 -9.61 -1.92
N PRO A 15 6.56 -10.32 -0.84
CA PRO A 15 5.18 -10.67 -0.58
C PRO A 15 4.33 -9.41 -0.51
N ALA A 16 3.23 -9.41 -1.23
CA ALA A 16 2.29 -8.29 -1.25
C ALA A 16 0.87 -8.83 -1.30
N THR A 17 -0.05 -8.08 -0.77
CA THR A 17 -1.48 -8.35 -0.92
C THR A 17 -2.17 -7.14 -1.53
N THR A 18 -3.11 -7.42 -2.42
CA THR A 18 -3.88 -6.39 -3.11
C THR A 18 -5.27 -6.25 -2.51
N GLY A 19 -6.07 -5.36 -3.08
CA GLY A 19 -7.40 -5.09 -2.60
C GLY A 19 -8.36 -6.26 -2.83
N ARG A 20 -9.26 -6.46 -1.90
CA ARG A 20 -10.30 -7.49 -1.99
C ARG A 20 -11.62 -6.84 -2.41
N HIS A 21 -12.45 -7.63 -3.08
CA HIS A 21 -13.78 -7.16 -3.47
C HIS A 21 -14.76 -7.30 -2.30
N ARG A 22 -15.11 -6.18 -1.66
CA ARG A 22 -16.07 -6.14 -0.56
C ARG A 22 -16.77 -4.76 -0.51
N PRO A 23 -17.63 -4.46 -1.49
CA PRO A 23 -18.38 -3.21 -1.48
C PRO A 23 -19.28 -3.08 -0.24
N PRO A 24 -19.51 -1.86 0.29
CA PRO A 24 -18.93 -0.60 -0.16
C PRO A 24 -17.57 -0.27 0.46
N TYR A 25 -17.03 -1.14 1.32
CA TYR A 25 -15.85 -0.84 2.12
C TYR A 25 -14.53 -1.15 1.42
N ALA A 26 -14.50 -2.13 0.55
CA ALA A 26 -13.27 -2.56 -0.09
C ALA A 26 -13.50 -2.83 -1.57
N GLN A 27 -12.48 -2.55 -2.38
CA GLN A 27 -12.49 -2.78 -3.81
C GLN A 27 -11.17 -3.42 -4.23
N GLU A 28 -11.18 -4.02 -5.42
CA GLU A 28 -9.97 -4.58 -5.99
C GLU A 28 -8.99 -3.46 -6.34
N THR A 29 -7.70 -3.76 -6.24
CA THR A 29 -6.67 -2.82 -6.67
C THR A 29 -6.82 -2.59 -8.18
N PRO A 30 -6.93 -1.33 -8.64
CA PRO A 30 -7.13 -1.07 -10.06
C PRO A 30 -5.91 -1.44 -10.88
N LEU A 31 -6.15 -2.04 -12.04
CA LEU A 31 -5.10 -2.30 -13.01
C LEU A 31 -4.84 -1.04 -13.82
N GLY A 32 -3.64 -0.89 -14.32
CA GLY A 32 -3.30 0.22 -15.20
C GLY A 32 -1.97 0.88 -14.90
N ILE A 33 -1.83 2.09 -15.41
CA ILE A 33 -0.63 2.90 -15.29
C ILE A 33 -0.96 4.14 -14.49
N PHE A 34 -0.19 4.37 -13.43
CA PHE A 34 -0.46 5.45 -12.49
C PHE A 34 0.82 6.23 -12.21
N VAL A 35 0.65 7.47 -11.76
CA VAL A 35 1.77 8.30 -11.29
C VAL A 35 1.67 8.40 -9.78
N LEU A 36 2.80 8.28 -9.09
CA LEU A 36 2.85 8.46 -7.65
C LEU A 36 2.46 9.89 -7.30
N GLN A 37 1.43 10.05 -6.46
CA GLN A 37 0.79 11.35 -6.22
C GLN A 37 1.17 12.01 -4.91
N GLU A 38 1.29 11.24 -3.84
CA GLU A 38 1.64 11.79 -2.53
C GLU A 38 2.17 10.69 -1.62
N LYS A 39 2.76 11.12 -0.51
CA LYS A 39 3.29 10.22 0.50
C LYS A 39 2.80 10.64 1.88
N LYS A 40 2.53 9.64 2.73
CA LYS A 40 2.17 9.86 4.13
C LYS A 40 2.98 8.90 4.99
N THR A 41 3.65 9.42 6.00
CA THR A 41 4.39 8.58 6.93
C THR A 41 3.44 7.59 7.62
N ARG A 42 2.25 8.07 7.96
CA ARG A 42 1.18 7.26 8.55
C ARG A 42 -0.15 7.65 7.90
N MET A 43 -0.77 6.69 7.25
CA MET A 43 -2.10 6.88 6.70
C MET A 43 -3.11 6.34 7.70
N ILE A 44 -3.89 7.24 8.30
CA ILE A 44 -4.92 6.86 9.27
C ILE A 44 -6.12 6.29 8.53
N PHE A 45 -6.65 5.18 8.99
CA PHE A 45 -7.87 4.61 8.42
C PHE A 45 -8.94 4.41 9.49
N LEU A 46 -10.18 4.38 9.05
CA LEU A 46 -11.33 4.20 9.92
C LEU A 46 -11.78 2.74 9.91
N LYS A 47 -12.50 2.35 10.95
CA LYS A 47 -13.16 1.05 10.97
C LYS A 47 -14.30 1.06 9.96
N ASP A 48 -14.50 -0.06 9.26
CA ASP A 48 -15.55 -0.18 8.26
C ASP A 48 -16.92 0.17 8.84
N GLY A 49 -17.63 1.08 8.16
CA GLY A 49 -18.95 1.50 8.58
C GLY A 49 -18.98 2.39 9.83
N SER A 50 -17.85 2.97 10.22
CA SER A 50 -17.73 3.76 11.44
C SER A 50 -16.88 5.00 11.20
N THR A 51 -16.98 5.99 12.10
CA THR A 51 -16.08 7.14 12.13
C THR A 51 -14.93 6.93 13.11
N ALA A 52 -14.90 5.80 13.82
CA ALA A 52 -13.84 5.49 14.77
C ALA A 52 -12.55 5.13 14.04
N THR A 53 -11.41 5.56 14.58
CA THR A 53 -10.10 5.22 14.03
C THR A 53 -9.84 3.73 14.17
N GLY A 54 -9.49 3.09 13.04
CA GLY A 54 -9.13 1.68 13.01
C GLY A 54 -7.66 1.42 13.24
N GLY A 55 -6.82 2.41 12.95
CA GLY A 55 -5.38 2.30 13.05
C GLY A 55 -4.67 3.13 12.00
N PHE A 56 -3.47 2.72 11.63
CA PHE A 56 -2.70 3.41 10.59
C PHE A 56 -1.91 2.44 9.73
N ALA A 57 -1.62 2.87 8.50
CA ALA A 57 -0.75 2.16 7.58
C ALA A 57 0.55 2.96 7.42
N PRO A 58 1.70 2.36 7.75
CA PRO A 58 2.97 3.08 7.71
C PRO A 58 3.51 3.21 6.28
N TYR A 59 4.21 4.30 6.03
CA TYR A 59 4.92 4.58 4.78
C TYR A 59 4.04 4.39 3.55
N ALA A 60 2.98 5.18 3.49
CA ALA A 60 1.98 5.10 2.44
C ALA A 60 2.35 5.98 1.25
N SER A 61 2.35 5.41 0.06
CA SER A 61 2.61 6.09 -1.21
C SER A 61 1.39 5.93 -2.10
N ARG A 62 0.70 7.02 -2.40
CA ARG A 62 -0.56 6.99 -3.14
C ARG A 62 -0.34 7.03 -4.64
N PHE A 63 -0.96 6.11 -5.36
CA PHE A 63 -0.90 6.05 -6.82
C PHE A 63 -2.26 6.22 -7.50
N SER A 64 -3.35 6.12 -6.75
CA SER A 64 -4.71 6.37 -7.26
C SER A 64 -5.57 6.93 -6.13
N ASP A 65 -6.81 7.27 -6.41
CA ASP A 65 -7.69 7.92 -5.42
C ASP A 65 -7.77 7.17 -4.09
N GLY A 66 -7.91 5.86 -4.12
CA GLY A 66 -7.96 5.06 -2.91
C GLY A 66 -6.81 4.05 -2.82
N GLY A 67 -5.90 4.06 -3.78
CA GLY A 67 -4.83 3.08 -3.86
C GLY A 67 -3.51 3.60 -3.35
N TYR A 68 -2.99 2.94 -2.32
CA TYR A 68 -1.68 3.24 -1.72
C TYR A 68 -0.84 1.98 -1.69
N ILE A 69 0.47 2.16 -1.79
CA ILE A 69 1.44 1.12 -1.42
C ILE A 69 1.87 1.46 0.00
N HIS A 70 1.68 0.52 0.93
CA HIS A 70 2.03 0.79 2.34
C HIS A 70 2.49 -0.47 3.05
N GLY A 71 3.02 -0.28 4.26
CA GLY A 71 3.46 -1.38 5.10
C GLY A 71 2.31 -2.10 5.79
N VAL A 72 2.66 -3.00 6.70
CA VAL A 72 1.67 -3.77 7.44
C VAL A 72 0.84 -2.84 8.32
N PRO A 73 -0.49 -2.85 8.20
CA PRO A 73 -1.34 -1.98 9.03
C PRO A 73 -1.20 -2.28 10.51
N VAL A 74 -1.22 -1.23 11.30
CA VAL A 74 -1.21 -1.32 12.76
C VAL A 74 -2.60 -0.96 13.26
N ASN A 75 -3.31 -1.95 13.80
CA ASN A 75 -4.67 -1.76 14.29
C ASN A 75 -4.69 -1.27 15.73
N GLU A 76 -5.62 -0.38 16.03
CA GLU A 76 -5.82 0.09 17.40
C GLU A 76 -6.07 -1.10 18.34
N PRO A 77 -5.59 -1.07 19.58
CA PRO A 77 -4.84 0.03 20.24
C PRO A 77 -3.32 -0.03 20.05
N ARG A 78 -2.82 -0.91 19.20
CA ARG A 78 -1.38 -1.08 18.97
C ARG A 78 -0.79 0.18 18.36
N LYS A 79 0.45 0.51 18.74
CA LYS A 79 1.17 1.66 18.22
C LYS A 79 2.48 1.29 17.53
N ALA A 80 3.04 0.13 17.86
CA ALA A 80 4.34 -0.29 17.32
C ALA A 80 4.24 -0.80 15.90
N LEU A 81 5.23 -0.47 15.07
CA LEU A 81 5.29 -0.96 13.70
C LEU A 81 5.49 -2.47 13.67
N ILE A 82 4.89 -3.10 12.68
CA ILE A 82 5.00 -4.54 12.42
C ILE A 82 5.68 -4.69 11.07
N GLU A 83 6.74 -5.49 11.01
CA GLU A 83 7.48 -5.68 9.78
C GLU A 83 6.77 -6.59 8.79
N TYR A 84 6.16 -7.66 9.26
CA TYR A 84 5.63 -8.70 8.39
C TYR A 84 4.30 -9.24 8.87
N SER A 85 3.49 -9.71 7.92
CA SER A 85 2.22 -10.38 8.18
C SER A 85 2.16 -11.67 7.36
N PRO A 86 1.71 -12.79 7.95
CA PRO A 86 1.60 -14.05 7.20
C PRO A 86 0.66 -13.99 5.99
N SER A 87 -0.23 -13.01 5.93
CA SER A 87 -1.15 -12.86 4.81
C SER A 87 -0.50 -12.23 3.57
N LEU A 88 0.68 -11.64 3.71
CA LEU A 88 1.36 -11.02 2.57
C LEU A 88 1.66 -12.07 1.49
N GLY A 89 1.31 -11.73 0.25
CA GLY A 89 1.55 -12.60 -0.90
C GLY A 89 0.57 -13.76 -1.02
N THR A 90 -0.44 -13.84 -0.19
CA THR A 90 -1.39 -14.98 -0.18
C THR A 90 -2.75 -14.61 -0.76
N THR A 91 -3.53 -13.83 -0.03
CA THR A 91 -4.89 -13.48 -0.45
C THR A 91 -5.11 -11.97 -0.37
N PRO A 92 -5.97 -11.40 -1.23
CA PRO A 92 -6.31 -9.97 -1.12
C PRO A 92 -6.96 -9.67 0.23
N ARG A 93 -6.46 -8.65 0.91
CA ARG A 93 -6.92 -8.29 2.26
C ARG A 93 -7.22 -6.81 2.44
N SER A 94 -6.65 -5.96 1.61
CA SER A 94 -6.78 -4.51 1.77
C SER A 94 -8.07 -3.97 1.15
N HIS A 95 -8.29 -2.66 1.33
CA HIS A 95 -9.45 -1.95 0.78
C HIS A 95 -9.17 -1.36 -0.62
N MET A 96 -8.13 -1.75 -1.29
CA MET A 96 -7.66 -1.34 -2.61
C MET A 96 -6.14 -1.21 -2.61
N CYS A 97 -5.55 -0.99 -1.45
CA CYS A 97 -4.12 -0.75 -1.31
C CYS A 97 -3.29 -2.01 -1.51
N VAL A 98 -2.02 -1.81 -1.81
CA VAL A 98 -1.04 -2.89 -1.92
C VAL A 98 -0.19 -2.90 -0.65
N ARG A 99 -0.29 -3.98 0.10
CA ARG A 99 0.46 -4.15 1.36
C ARG A 99 1.77 -4.86 1.11
N ASN A 100 2.82 -4.37 1.73
CA ASN A 100 4.15 -4.95 1.68
C ASN A 100 4.73 -5.06 3.08
N ALA A 101 5.85 -5.77 3.21
CA ALA A 101 6.64 -5.68 4.42
C ALA A 101 6.95 -4.22 4.70
N THR A 102 6.91 -3.82 5.96
CA THR A 102 7.02 -2.41 6.33
C THR A 102 8.34 -1.78 5.89
N SER A 103 9.45 -2.50 6.00
CA SER A 103 10.75 -2.01 5.55
C SER A 103 10.79 -1.78 4.04
N HIS A 104 10.12 -2.62 3.26
CA HIS A 104 10.06 -2.45 1.81
C HIS A 104 9.19 -1.25 1.43
N SER A 105 8.09 -1.06 2.11
CA SER A 105 7.24 0.13 1.90
C SER A 105 7.98 1.41 2.25
N LYS A 106 8.82 1.36 3.30
CA LYS A 106 9.70 2.47 3.65
C LYS A 106 10.72 2.74 2.55
N PHE A 107 11.30 1.69 1.96
CA PHE A 107 12.22 1.86 0.84
C PHE A 107 11.55 2.58 -0.33
N ILE A 108 10.36 2.15 -0.72
CA ILE A 108 9.61 2.79 -1.81
C ILE A 108 9.30 4.24 -1.45
N PHE A 109 8.86 4.47 -0.22
CA PHE A 109 8.54 5.80 0.30
C PHE A 109 9.74 6.74 0.22
N ASP A 110 10.92 6.28 0.59
CA ASP A 110 12.13 7.11 0.57
C ASP A 110 12.69 7.30 -0.83
N TRP A 111 12.58 6.28 -1.69
CA TRP A 111 13.25 6.23 -2.97
C TRP A 111 12.46 6.86 -4.13
N ALA A 112 11.14 6.62 -4.19
CA ALA A 112 10.32 7.00 -5.34
C ALA A 112 9.84 8.44 -5.26
N PRO A 113 10.23 9.33 -6.19
CA PRO A 113 9.78 10.72 -6.15
C PRO A 113 8.33 10.87 -6.58
N VAL A 114 7.62 11.78 -5.91
CA VAL A 114 6.23 12.15 -6.22
C VAL A 114 6.18 12.85 -7.58
N ASN A 115 5.15 12.57 -8.35
CA ASN A 115 4.88 13.12 -9.69
C ASN A 115 5.88 12.71 -10.77
N GLU A 116 6.85 11.85 -10.45
CA GLU A 116 7.84 11.36 -11.40
C GLU A 116 7.86 9.84 -11.52
N THR A 117 7.44 9.14 -10.47
CA THR A 117 7.45 7.67 -10.46
C THR A 117 6.19 7.13 -11.12
N ILE A 118 6.37 6.23 -12.07
CA ILE A 118 5.27 5.57 -12.76
C ILE A 118 5.08 4.18 -12.17
N ILE A 119 3.84 3.85 -11.87
CA ILE A 119 3.46 2.57 -11.27
C ILE A 119 2.58 1.81 -12.24
N PHE A 120 3.01 0.60 -12.60
CA PHE A 120 2.24 -0.31 -13.43
C PHE A 120 1.60 -1.35 -12.53
N VAL A 121 0.26 -1.42 -12.52
CA VAL A 121 -0.46 -2.46 -11.80
C VAL A 121 -0.93 -3.48 -12.82
N LEU A 122 -0.38 -4.66 -12.76
CA LEU A 122 -0.60 -5.75 -13.71
C LEU A 122 -1.25 -6.94 -13.00
N GLU A 123 -1.94 -7.77 -13.78
CA GLU A 123 -2.46 -9.04 -13.27
C GLU A 123 -1.36 -10.02 -12.88
#